data_0c7196b38c5eafc3010c557b991b938a
#
_entry.id   0c7196b38c5eafc3010c557b991b938a
#
_cell.length_a   1.000
_cell.length_b   1.000
_cell.length_c   1.000
_cell.angle_alpha   90.00
_cell.angle_beta   90.00
_cell.angle_gamma   90.00
#
_symmetry.space_group_name_H-M   'P 1'
#
loop_
_entity.id
_entity.type
_entity.pdbx_description
1 polymer ?
#
loop_
_entity_poly.entity_id
_entity_poly.type
_entity_poly.pdbx_seq_one_letter_code
_entity_poly.pdbx_strand_id
1 'polypeptide(L)'
;MESRKSHYLSILGLIVLLASARLLPHPPNFTPILGMAVFSGAIINQRLLAYLTPLAAMLLSDLYLGFHASMPIIYFTLAICVLIGTFISKRVSILNSFLSINLGVLVFFLITNFAVWYGSGMYEFNISGLITCYFMGLPFVQNTLISSLIYGMGAFLIYDIINKRIIFGNNA
;
A
#
# COMPACT_ATOMS: atom_id res chain seq x y z
N MET A 1 25.21 13.80 11.87
CA MET A 1 25.49 12.58 11.06
C MET A 1 24.76 11.35 11.59
N GLU A 2 24.68 11.14 12.89
CA GLU A 2 24.05 10.01 13.56
C GLU A 2 22.51 9.90 13.31
N SER A 3 21.81 11.01 13.41
CA SER A 3 20.35 11.09 13.14
C SER A 3 19.97 10.66 11.70
N ARG A 4 20.80 11.00 10.73
CA ARG A 4 20.55 10.62 9.33
C ARG A 4 20.78 9.12 9.09
N LYS A 5 21.81 8.53 9.71
CA LYS A 5 22.06 7.08 9.63
C LYS A 5 20.93 6.29 10.28
N SER A 6 20.45 6.72 11.45
CA SER A 6 19.31 6.10 12.14
C SER A 6 18.05 6.11 11.26
N HIS A 7 17.75 7.21 10.56
CA HIS A 7 16.61 7.31 9.66
C HIS A 7 16.68 6.31 8.49
N TYR A 8 17.83 6.17 7.84
CA TYR A 8 18.00 5.19 6.75
C TYR A 8 17.91 3.74 7.25
N LEU A 9 18.46 3.45 8.42
CA LEU A 9 18.34 2.12 9.04
C LEU A 9 16.88 1.77 9.35
N SER A 10 16.10 2.73 9.84
CA SER A 10 14.67 2.52 10.10
C SER A 10 13.89 2.23 8.80
N ILE A 11 14.20 2.92 7.71
CA ILE A 11 13.58 2.67 6.40
C ILE A 11 13.98 1.29 5.87
N LEU A 12 15.26 0.94 5.96
CA LEU A 12 15.74 -0.38 5.56
C LEU A 12 15.07 -1.50 6.37
N GLY A 13 14.99 -1.33 7.69
CA GLY A 13 14.27 -2.25 8.57
C GLY A 13 12.79 -2.41 8.19
N LEU A 14 12.14 -1.30 7.84
CA LEU A 14 10.75 -1.31 7.37
C LEU A 14 10.60 -2.07 6.05
N ILE A 15 11.50 -1.86 5.09
CA ILE A 15 11.50 -2.59 3.81
C ILE A 15 11.62 -4.09 4.05
N VAL A 16 12.57 -4.52 4.88
CA VAL A 16 12.78 -5.94 5.20
C VAL A 16 11.56 -6.52 5.91
N LEU A 17 10.99 -5.79 6.88
CA LEU A 17 9.79 -6.21 7.60
C LEU A 17 8.60 -6.43 6.65
N LEU A 18 8.35 -5.48 5.76
CA LEU A 18 7.26 -5.55 4.79
C LEU A 18 7.44 -6.70 3.80
N ALA A 19 8.66 -6.88 3.29
CA ALA A 19 9.00 -8.00 2.41
C ALA A 19 8.79 -9.34 3.12
N SER A 20 9.29 -9.48 4.36
CA SER A 20 9.15 -10.69 5.16
C SER A 20 7.68 -11.00 5.49
N ALA A 21 6.90 -9.98 5.85
CA ALA A 21 5.47 -10.16 6.14
C ALA A 21 4.69 -10.69 4.92
N ARG A 22 5.12 -10.34 3.70
CA ARG A 22 4.51 -10.85 2.47
C ARG A 22 4.88 -12.30 2.17
N LEU A 23 5.99 -12.80 2.71
CA LEU A 23 6.44 -14.20 2.55
C LEU A 23 5.76 -15.16 3.53
N LEU A 24 5.15 -14.65 4.60
CA LEU A 24 4.40 -15.48 5.56
C LEU A 24 3.11 -15.99 4.92
N PRO A 25 2.61 -17.18 5.33
CA PRO A 25 1.31 -17.67 4.88
C PRO A 25 0.20 -16.70 5.23
N HIS A 26 -0.56 -16.24 4.23
CA HIS A 26 -1.69 -15.32 4.39
C HIS A 26 -2.76 -15.58 3.32
N PRO A 27 -4.02 -15.17 3.53
CA PRO A 27 -5.04 -15.18 2.49
C PRO A 27 -4.61 -14.37 1.27
N PRO A 28 -5.11 -14.69 0.07
CA PRO A 28 -4.79 -13.92 -1.15
C PRO A 28 -5.03 -12.42 -0.93
N ASN A 29 -4.05 -11.59 -1.34
CA ASN A 29 -4.04 -10.12 -1.19
C ASN A 29 -4.09 -9.58 0.25
N PHE A 30 -3.95 -10.42 1.27
CA PHE A 30 -3.87 -9.99 2.66
C PHE A 30 -2.42 -9.65 3.02
N THR A 31 -1.93 -8.50 2.57
CA THR A 31 -0.54 -8.06 2.78
C THR A 31 -0.48 -6.63 3.32
N PRO A 32 0.60 -6.24 4.02
CA PRO A 32 0.76 -4.89 4.55
C PRO A 32 1.07 -3.83 3.47
N ILE A 33 1.46 -4.24 2.27
CA ILE A 33 2.14 -3.40 1.28
C ILE A 33 1.33 -2.16 0.91
N LEU A 34 0.03 -2.30 0.61
CA LEU A 34 -0.78 -1.18 0.12
C LEU A 34 -1.03 -0.12 1.21
N GLY A 35 -1.45 -0.53 2.40
CA GLY A 35 -1.63 0.38 3.54
C GLY A 35 -0.33 1.10 3.91
N MET A 36 0.78 0.39 3.85
CA MET A 36 2.12 0.94 4.10
C MET A 36 2.62 1.83 2.95
N ALA A 37 2.15 1.66 1.72
CA ALA A 37 2.44 2.58 0.63
C ALA A 37 1.80 3.96 0.89
N VAL A 38 0.54 4.00 1.34
CA VAL A 38 -0.12 5.24 1.77
C VAL A 38 0.60 5.85 2.97
N PHE A 39 0.94 5.04 3.98
CA PHE A 39 1.68 5.49 5.15
C PHE A 39 3.04 6.10 4.79
N SER A 40 3.83 5.45 3.94
CA SER A 40 5.14 5.94 3.52
C SER A 40 5.05 7.29 2.82
N GLY A 41 4.07 7.47 1.95
CA GLY A 41 3.80 8.73 1.27
C GLY A 41 3.41 9.87 2.22
N ALA A 42 2.67 9.54 3.29
CA ALA A 42 2.22 10.53 4.28
C ALA A 42 3.32 10.95 5.26
N ILE A 43 4.22 10.03 5.63
CA ILE A 43 5.14 10.21 6.76
C ILE A 43 6.59 10.41 6.34
N ILE A 44 7.04 9.77 5.26
CA ILE A 44 8.43 9.87 4.82
C ILE A 44 8.63 11.15 4.02
N ASN A 45 9.32 12.14 4.62
CA ASN A 45 9.52 13.46 4.00
C ASN A 45 10.30 13.43 2.68
N GLN A 46 11.29 12.52 2.56
CA GLN A 46 12.08 12.38 1.36
C GLN A 46 11.30 11.55 0.32
N ARG A 47 10.76 12.21 -0.71
CA ARG A 47 9.89 11.60 -1.72
C ARG A 47 10.45 10.31 -2.31
N LEU A 48 11.73 10.32 -2.71
CA LEU A 48 12.36 9.11 -3.27
C LEU A 48 12.26 7.93 -2.30
N LEU A 49 12.56 8.12 -1.03
CA LEU A 49 12.47 7.05 -0.01
C LEU A 49 11.03 6.63 0.27
N ALA A 50 10.08 7.56 0.21
CA ALA A 50 8.67 7.24 0.33
C ALA A 50 8.19 6.24 -0.74
N TYR A 51 8.63 6.43 -1.99
CA TYR A 51 8.35 5.48 -3.08
C TYR A 51 9.17 4.20 -2.98
N LEU A 52 10.47 4.32 -2.67
CA LEU A 52 11.36 3.15 -2.59
C LEU A 52 10.92 2.18 -1.50
N THR A 53 10.37 2.65 -0.39
CA THR A 53 10.00 1.79 0.74
C THR A 53 9.03 0.66 0.34
N PRO A 54 7.82 0.91 -0.16
CA PRO A 54 6.91 -0.17 -0.56
C PRO A 54 7.34 -0.88 -1.85
N LEU A 55 7.94 -0.17 -2.82
CA LEU A 55 8.35 -0.76 -4.09
C LEU A 55 9.54 -1.70 -3.92
N ALA A 56 10.54 -1.36 -3.08
CA ALA A 56 11.65 -2.24 -2.77
C ALA A 56 11.19 -3.45 -1.95
N ALA A 57 10.28 -3.27 -0.98
CA ALA A 57 9.71 -4.38 -0.22
C ALA A 57 8.97 -5.37 -1.14
N MET A 58 8.20 -4.84 -2.09
CA MET A 58 7.52 -5.63 -3.11
C MET A 58 8.52 -6.40 -3.98
N LEU A 59 9.55 -5.71 -4.48
CA LEU A 59 10.58 -6.32 -5.33
C LEU A 59 11.34 -7.42 -4.60
N LEU A 60 11.77 -7.19 -3.36
CA LEU A 60 12.48 -8.20 -2.57
C LEU A 60 11.65 -9.46 -2.36
N SER A 61 10.35 -9.32 -2.09
CA SER A 61 9.47 -10.48 -1.96
C SER A 61 9.20 -11.16 -3.31
N ASP A 62 9.07 -10.40 -4.40
CA ASP A 62 8.85 -10.97 -5.75
C ASP A 62 10.09 -11.71 -6.29
N LEU A 63 11.30 -11.32 -5.87
CA LEU A 63 12.52 -12.09 -6.17
C LEU A 63 12.46 -13.51 -5.59
N TYR A 64 11.76 -13.70 -4.47
CA TYR A 64 11.58 -15.02 -3.86
C TYR A 64 10.33 -15.75 -4.37
N LEU A 65 9.19 -15.01 -4.51
CA LEU A 65 7.91 -15.58 -4.93
C LEU A 65 7.83 -15.87 -6.43
N GLY A 66 8.71 -15.25 -7.22
CA GLY A 66 8.72 -15.32 -8.66
C GLY A 66 8.03 -14.13 -9.33
N PHE A 67 8.46 -13.86 -10.57
CA PHE A 67 7.92 -12.78 -11.37
C PHE A 67 6.65 -13.20 -12.10
N HIS A 68 5.70 -12.28 -12.26
CA HIS A 68 4.42 -12.51 -12.91
C HIS A 68 4.01 -11.32 -13.79
N ALA A 69 3.16 -11.58 -14.79
CA ALA A 69 2.78 -10.60 -15.80
C ALA A 69 2.11 -9.33 -15.25
N SER A 70 1.44 -9.42 -14.10
CA SER A 70 0.75 -8.28 -13.49
C SER A 70 1.66 -7.35 -12.69
N MET A 71 2.95 -7.65 -12.52
CA MET A 71 3.88 -6.81 -11.74
C MET A 71 3.87 -5.35 -12.16
N PRO A 72 4.00 -4.99 -13.44
CA PRO A 72 4.09 -3.58 -13.82
C PRO A 72 2.89 -2.75 -13.35
N ILE A 73 1.67 -3.31 -13.48
CA ILE A 73 0.45 -2.63 -13.07
C ILE A 73 0.31 -2.55 -11.55
N ILE A 74 0.76 -3.57 -10.82
CA ILE A 74 0.76 -3.56 -9.36
C ILE A 74 1.74 -2.51 -8.83
N TYR A 75 2.96 -2.44 -9.37
CA TYR A 75 3.96 -1.44 -8.97
C TYR A 75 3.50 -0.02 -9.30
N PHE A 76 2.90 0.17 -10.47
CA PHE A 76 2.30 1.44 -10.86
C PHE A 76 1.22 1.88 -9.87
N THR A 77 0.30 0.98 -9.50
CA THR A 77 -0.75 1.28 -8.54
C THR A 77 -0.24 1.51 -7.12
N LEU A 78 0.81 0.80 -6.69
CA LEU A 78 1.48 1.09 -5.42
C LEU A 78 2.10 2.50 -5.42
N ALA A 79 2.71 2.92 -6.53
CA ALA A 79 3.21 4.29 -6.64
C ALA A 79 2.08 5.32 -6.52
N ILE A 80 0.90 5.06 -7.09
CA ILE A 80 -0.29 5.92 -6.88
C ILE A 80 -0.71 5.93 -5.42
N CYS A 81 -0.66 4.81 -4.70
CA CYS A 81 -0.97 4.77 -3.26
C CYS A 81 0.02 5.62 -2.44
N VAL A 82 1.30 5.60 -2.78
CA VAL A 82 2.29 6.52 -2.18
C VAL A 82 1.91 7.98 -2.47
N LEU A 83 1.56 8.29 -3.72
CA LEU A 83 1.11 9.64 -4.10
C LEU A 83 -0.11 10.09 -3.29
N ILE A 84 -1.13 9.22 -3.13
CA ILE A 84 -2.31 9.50 -2.29
C ILE A 84 -1.87 9.85 -0.86
N GLY A 85 -0.91 9.10 -0.28
CA GLY A 85 -0.34 9.42 1.03
C GLY A 85 0.30 10.80 1.09
N THR A 86 0.99 11.24 0.02
CA THR A 86 1.63 12.56 0.02
C THR A 86 0.64 13.73 0.13
N PHE A 87 -0.59 13.58 -0.33
CA PHE A 87 -1.60 14.63 -0.23
C PHE A 87 -2.02 14.92 1.20
N ILE A 88 -1.93 13.94 2.10
CA ILE A 88 -2.27 14.12 3.51
C ILE A 88 -1.06 14.45 4.39
N SER A 89 0.16 14.49 3.85
CA SER A 89 1.41 14.65 4.62
C SER A 89 1.44 15.90 5.52
N LYS A 90 0.75 16.96 5.14
CA LYS A 90 0.62 18.21 5.93
C LYS A 90 -0.55 18.20 6.91
N ARG A 91 -1.48 17.26 6.81
CA ARG A 91 -2.71 17.17 7.60
C ARG A 91 -3.02 15.73 7.97
N VAL A 92 -2.03 15.03 8.48
CA VAL A 92 -2.21 13.63 8.92
C VAL A 92 -3.17 13.63 10.11
N SER A 93 -4.25 12.87 9.97
CA SER A 93 -5.25 12.64 11.01
C SER A 93 -5.82 11.24 10.83
N ILE A 94 -6.48 10.70 11.85
CA ILE A 94 -7.13 9.38 11.77
C ILE A 94 -8.09 9.32 10.57
N LEU A 95 -8.94 10.35 10.42
CA LEU A 95 -9.90 10.41 9.32
C LEU A 95 -9.21 10.47 7.96
N ASN A 96 -8.24 11.38 7.78
CA ASN A 96 -7.54 11.51 6.50
C ASN A 96 -6.75 10.25 6.15
N SER A 97 -6.12 9.60 7.13
CA SER A 97 -5.41 8.34 6.93
C SER A 97 -6.37 7.22 6.53
N PHE A 98 -7.50 7.10 7.22
CA PHE A 98 -8.56 6.14 6.89
C PHE A 98 -9.09 6.35 5.47
N LEU A 99 -9.47 7.58 5.11
CA LEU A 99 -9.97 7.90 3.77
C LEU A 99 -8.93 7.65 2.68
N SER A 100 -7.67 7.99 2.93
CA SER A 100 -6.58 7.76 1.96
C SER A 100 -6.28 6.29 1.74
N ILE A 101 -6.32 5.46 2.79
CA ILE A 101 -6.15 4.01 2.65
C ILE A 101 -7.32 3.43 1.83
N ASN A 102 -8.56 3.81 2.14
CA ASN A 102 -9.74 3.34 1.38
C ASN A 102 -9.66 3.78 -0.10
N LEU A 103 -9.26 5.02 -0.37
CA LEU A 103 -9.04 5.49 -1.73
C LEU A 103 -7.94 4.70 -2.44
N GLY A 104 -6.83 4.40 -1.76
CA GLY A 104 -5.76 3.56 -2.30
C GLY A 104 -6.24 2.16 -2.65
N VAL A 105 -7.03 1.53 -1.77
CA VAL A 105 -7.64 0.20 -2.03
C VAL A 105 -8.58 0.25 -3.22
N LEU A 106 -9.43 1.28 -3.30
CA LEU A 106 -10.36 1.46 -4.42
C LEU A 106 -9.60 1.62 -5.75
N VAL A 107 -8.61 2.49 -5.79
CA VAL A 107 -7.78 2.72 -6.99
C VAL A 107 -7.04 1.46 -7.40
N PHE A 108 -6.46 0.75 -6.43
CA PHE A 108 -5.79 -0.53 -6.67
C PHE A 108 -6.75 -1.54 -7.27
N PHE A 109 -7.92 -1.72 -6.67
CA PHE A 109 -8.94 -2.65 -7.15
C PHE A 109 -9.39 -2.32 -8.58
N LEU A 110 -9.68 -1.06 -8.86
CA LEU A 110 -10.15 -0.63 -10.18
C LEU A 110 -9.09 -0.87 -11.26
N ILE A 111 -7.86 -0.46 -11.02
CA ILE A 111 -6.80 -0.53 -12.04
C ILE A 111 -6.34 -1.97 -12.26
N THR A 112 -6.15 -2.75 -11.20
CA THR A 112 -5.64 -4.12 -11.34
C THR A 112 -6.66 -5.06 -11.96
N ASN A 113 -7.96 -4.96 -11.61
CA ASN A 113 -9.00 -5.78 -12.23
C ASN A 113 -9.25 -5.36 -13.68
N PHE A 114 -9.18 -4.06 -14.00
CA PHE A 114 -9.21 -3.62 -15.40
C PHE A 114 -8.07 -4.24 -16.21
N ALA A 115 -6.86 -4.26 -15.68
CA ALA A 115 -5.71 -4.86 -16.34
C ALA A 115 -5.87 -6.39 -16.51
N VAL A 116 -6.45 -7.07 -15.51
CA VAL A 116 -6.78 -8.50 -15.62
C VAL A 116 -7.80 -8.73 -16.72
N TRP A 117 -8.90 -7.98 -16.76
CA TRP A 117 -9.90 -8.09 -17.81
C TRP A 117 -9.30 -7.85 -19.20
N TYR A 118 -8.47 -6.81 -19.34
CA TYR A 118 -7.89 -6.41 -20.61
C TYR A 118 -6.83 -7.39 -21.12
N GLY A 119 -5.98 -7.92 -20.23
CA GLY A 119 -4.73 -8.60 -20.63
C GLY A 119 -4.64 -10.08 -20.32
N SER A 120 -5.57 -10.68 -19.51
CA SER A 120 -5.44 -12.08 -19.09
C SER A 120 -6.04 -13.09 -20.05
N GLY A 121 -6.99 -12.67 -20.88
CA GLY A 121 -7.79 -13.59 -21.73
C GLY A 121 -8.78 -14.48 -20.95
N MET A 122 -8.92 -14.27 -19.63
CA MET A 122 -9.83 -15.08 -18.79
C MET A 122 -11.29 -14.67 -18.93
N TYR A 123 -11.55 -13.45 -19.40
CA TYR A 123 -12.88 -12.87 -19.52
C TYR A 123 -13.13 -12.42 -20.94
N GLU A 124 -14.40 -12.49 -21.38
CA GLU A 124 -14.79 -11.95 -22.67
C GLU A 124 -14.50 -10.44 -22.77
N PHE A 125 -14.04 -9.99 -23.93
CA PHE A 125 -13.71 -8.58 -24.14
C PHE A 125 -14.98 -7.77 -24.50
N ASN A 126 -15.90 -7.72 -23.52
CA ASN A 126 -17.16 -6.97 -23.59
C ASN A 126 -17.56 -6.48 -22.19
N ILE A 127 -18.63 -5.72 -22.09
CA ILE A 127 -19.12 -5.14 -20.83
C ILE A 127 -19.49 -6.24 -19.82
N SER A 128 -20.08 -7.35 -20.24
CA SER A 128 -20.43 -8.46 -19.36
C SER A 128 -19.19 -9.11 -18.75
N GLY A 129 -18.14 -9.33 -19.56
CA GLY A 129 -16.86 -9.85 -19.09
C GLY A 129 -16.15 -8.90 -18.12
N LEU A 130 -16.24 -7.59 -18.38
CA LEU A 130 -15.70 -6.57 -17.45
C LEU A 130 -16.41 -6.62 -16.10
N ILE A 131 -17.74 -6.63 -16.09
CA ILE A 131 -18.53 -6.73 -14.85
C ILE A 131 -18.20 -8.02 -14.12
N THR A 132 -18.12 -9.15 -14.83
CA THR A 132 -17.78 -10.45 -14.24
C THR A 132 -16.38 -10.42 -13.61
N CYS A 133 -15.39 -9.82 -14.26
CA CYS A 133 -14.05 -9.68 -13.73
C CYS A 133 -14.04 -8.90 -12.39
N TYR A 134 -14.72 -7.77 -12.32
CA TYR A 134 -14.83 -6.99 -11.09
C TYR A 134 -15.59 -7.75 -9.99
N PHE A 135 -16.65 -8.45 -10.34
CA PHE A 135 -17.42 -9.25 -9.37
C PHE A 135 -16.56 -10.38 -8.77
N MET A 136 -15.80 -11.08 -9.61
CA MET A 136 -14.86 -12.11 -9.17
C MET A 136 -13.67 -11.56 -8.36
N GLY A 137 -13.38 -10.27 -8.50
CA GLY A 137 -12.38 -9.56 -7.72
C GLY A 137 -12.81 -9.19 -6.29
N LEU A 138 -14.13 -9.22 -5.96
CA LEU A 138 -14.63 -8.76 -4.66
C LEU A 138 -14.03 -9.49 -3.43
N PRO A 139 -13.84 -10.82 -3.42
CA PRO A 139 -13.21 -11.48 -2.28
C PRO A 139 -11.77 -10.99 -2.03
N PHE A 140 -11.03 -10.68 -3.10
CA PHE A 140 -9.66 -10.19 -3.00
C PHE A 140 -9.60 -8.76 -2.49
N VAL A 141 -10.52 -7.88 -2.90
CA VAL A 141 -10.56 -6.51 -2.39
C VAL A 141 -10.94 -6.45 -0.91
N GLN A 142 -11.77 -7.35 -0.42
CA GLN A 142 -12.07 -7.46 1.01
C GLN A 142 -10.79 -7.74 1.82
N ASN A 143 -9.99 -8.71 1.40
CA ASN A 143 -8.71 -9.04 2.04
C ASN A 143 -7.74 -7.85 1.98
N THR A 144 -7.65 -7.20 0.82
CA THR A 144 -6.81 -6.00 0.63
C THR A 144 -7.25 -4.86 1.55
N LEU A 145 -8.56 -4.62 1.67
CA LEU A 145 -9.12 -3.57 2.53
C LEU A 145 -8.80 -3.85 4.00
N ILE A 146 -9.12 -5.05 4.49
CA ILE A 146 -8.92 -5.42 5.88
C ILE A 146 -7.42 -5.34 6.25
N SER A 147 -6.55 -5.92 5.43
CA SER A 147 -5.10 -5.88 5.66
C SER A 147 -4.55 -4.44 5.62
N SER A 148 -4.98 -3.64 4.63
CA SER A 148 -4.53 -2.26 4.51
C SER A 148 -4.95 -1.40 5.69
N LEU A 149 -6.16 -1.62 6.22
CA LEU A 149 -6.63 -0.95 7.44
C LEU A 149 -5.86 -1.43 8.68
N ILE A 150 -5.68 -2.73 8.86
CA ILE A 150 -4.94 -3.25 10.01
C ILE A 150 -3.50 -2.72 10.02
N TYR A 151 -2.77 -2.92 8.94
CA TYR A 151 -1.35 -2.55 8.89
C TYR A 151 -1.14 -1.04 8.70
N GLY A 152 -1.90 -0.42 7.81
CA GLY A 152 -1.77 1.02 7.53
C GLY A 152 -2.24 1.88 8.70
N MET A 153 -3.45 1.66 9.22
CA MET A 153 -3.92 2.41 10.40
C MET A 153 -3.09 2.08 11.64
N GLY A 154 -2.69 0.81 11.83
CA GLY A 154 -1.77 0.42 12.89
C GLY A 154 -0.46 1.22 12.83
N ALA A 155 0.14 1.36 11.65
CA ALA A 155 1.36 2.16 11.46
C ALA A 155 1.13 3.65 11.75
N PHE A 156 0.01 4.23 11.31
CA PHE A 156 -0.35 5.62 11.65
C PHE A 156 -0.54 5.82 13.15
N LEU A 157 -1.22 4.91 13.82
CA LEU A 157 -1.43 4.97 15.28
C LEU A 157 -0.11 4.84 16.05
N ILE A 158 0.75 3.90 15.68
CA ILE A 158 2.07 3.72 16.29
C ILE A 158 2.92 4.98 16.09
N TYR A 159 2.94 5.52 14.87
CA TYR A 159 3.64 6.75 14.56
C TYR A 159 3.17 7.91 15.43
N ASP A 160 1.86 8.00 15.66
CA ASP A 160 1.26 9.04 16.49
C ASP A 160 1.62 8.90 17.95
N ILE A 161 1.50 7.69 18.52
CA ILE A 161 1.89 7.41 19.90
C ILE A 161 3.34 7.81 20.14
N ILE A 162 4.25 7.44 19.23
CA ILE A 162 5.68 7.73 19.34
C ILE A 162 5.94 9.24 19.26
N ASN A 163 5.26 9.95 18.37
CA ASN A 163 5.52 11.36 18.08
C ASN A 163 4.59 12.32 18.82
N LYS A 164 3.59 11.83 19.56
CA LYS A 164 2.58 12.62 20.28
C LYS A 164 1.89 13.69 19.41
N ARG A 165 1.66 13.39 18.14
CA ARG A 165 1.25 14.42 17.16
C ARG A 165 -0.18 14.32 16.65
N ILE A 166 -0.84 13.15 16.72
CA ILE A 166 -2.09 12.94 15.97
C ILE A 166 -3.31 12.71 16.86
N ILE A 167 -3.21 11.93 17.95
CA ILE A 167 -4.39 11.46 18.71
C ILE A 167 -5.06 12.60 19.50
N PHE A 168 -4.31 13.58 19.96
CA PHE A 168 -4.82 14.60 20.87
C PHE A 168 -5.00 15.99 20.23
N GLY A 169 -5.01 16.08 18.89
CA GLY A 169 -5.40 17.28 18.18
C GLY A 169 -4.80 18.56 18.82
N ASN A 170 -3.48 18.65 18.92
CA ASN A 170 -2.90 19.92 19.31
C ASN A 170 -3.18 20.92 18.20
N ASN A 171 -4.38 21.50 18.27
CA ASN A 171 -4.68 22.80 17.71
C ASN A 171 -3.81 23.80 18.47
N ALA A 172 -2.67 24.14 17.93
CA ALA A 172 -1.91 25.32 18.25
C ALA A 172 -1.75 26.13 16.95
#